data_901244d263fd2ed91c0980789b899d03
#
_entry.id   901244d263fd2ed91c0980789b899d03
#
_cell.length_a   1.000
_cell.length_b   1.000
_cell.length_c   1.000
_cell.angle_alpha   90.00
_cell.angle_beta   90.00
_cell.angle_gamma   90.00
#
_symmetry.space_group_name_H-M   'P 1'
#
loop_
_entity.id
_entity.type
_entity.pdbx_description
1 polymer ?
#
loop_
_entity_poly.entity_id
_entity_poly.type
_entity_poly.pdbx_seq_one_letter_code
_entity_poly.pdbx_strand_id
1 'polypeptide(L)' 'MPTNKTPFTFHIKDEYLEKMRCIAKHETRSLSNLLEHVCKLYIEKYERENGDIQIKASVKT' A
#
# COMPACT_ATOMS: atom_id res chain seq x y z
N MET A 1 19.26 2.53 11.69
CA MET A 1 18.61 1.41 11.01
C MET A 1 17.85 1.87 9.78
N PRO A 2 18.19 1.34 8.64
CA PRO A 2 17.47 1.77 7.45
C PRO A 2 16.01 1.31 7.51
N THR A 3 15.16 2.12 6.98
CA THR A 3 13.77 1.80 6.90
C THR A 3 13.47 1.13 5.57
N ASN A 4 12.51 0.25 5.56
CA ASN A 4 12.08 -0.39 4.33
C ASN A 4 11.08 0.46 3.57
N LYS A 5 10.68 1.56 4.15
CA LYS A 5 9.65 2.39 3.54
C LYS A 5 10.26 3.51 2.75
N THR A 6 9.74 3.71 1.57
CA THR A 6 10.19 4.75 0.65
C THR A 6 9.09 5.77 0.48
N PRO A 7 9.40 7.07 0.58
CA PRO A 7 8.38 8.07 0.34
C PRO A 7 7.86 7.96 -1.08
N PHE A 8 6.56 8.05 -1.22
CA PHE A 8 5.92 7.92 -2.52
C PHE A 8 4.72 8.84 -2.58
N THR A 9 4.63 9.64 -3.63
CA THR A 9 3.53 10.56 -3.82
C THR A 9 2.73 10.14 -5.04
N PHE A 10 1.42 10.16 -4.92
CA PHE A 10 0.57 9.80 -6.05
C PHE A 10 -0.71 10.63 -5.97
N HIS A 11 -1.41 10.67 -7.08
CA HIS A 11 -2.67 11.40 -7.17
C HIS A 11 -3.83 10.45 -6.97
N ILE A 12 -4.83 10.94 -6.23
CA ILE A 12 -5.99 10.12 -5.94
C ILE A 12 -7.20 11.03 -5.96
N LYS A 13 -8.34 10.50 -6.36
CA LYS A 13 -9.56 11.28 -6.35
C LYS A 13 -9.95 11.66 -4.94
N ASP A 14 -10.44 12.89 -4.79
CA ASP A 14 -10.84 13.37 -3.47
C ASP A 14 -11.86 12.43 -2.82
N GLU A 15 -12.81 11.95 -3.60
CA GLU A 15 -13.83 11.06 -3.08
C GLU A 15 -13.20 9.79 -2.48
N TYR A 16 -12.24 9.22 -3.16
CA TYR A 16 -11.58 8.03 -2.66
C TYR A 16 -10.79 8.34 -1.40
N LEU A 17 -10.12 9.47 -1.39
CA LEU A 17 -9.33 9.86 -0.24
C LEU A 17 -10.20 10.04 1.00
N GLU A 18 -11.35 10.70 0.84
CA GLU A 18 -12.26 10.90 1.96
C GLU A 18 -12.77 9.57 2.50
N LYS A 19 -13.14 8.66 1.60
CA LYS A 19 -13.61 7.36 2.02
C LYS A 19 -12.52 6.57 2.74
N MET A 20 -11.29 6.67 2.25
CA MET A 20 -10.19 5.97 2.89
C MET A 20 -9.92 6.54 4.28
N ARG A 21 -10.06 7.85 4.46
CA ARG A 21 -9.88 8.45 5.76
C ARG A 21 -10.95 7.97 6.74
N CYS A 22 -12.18 7.82 6.26
CA CYS A 22 -13.26 7.30 7.11
C CYS A 22 -12.96 5.87 7.54
N ILE A 23 -12.48 5.06 6.62
CA ILE A 23 -12.16 3.68 6.94
C ILE A 23 -11.01 3.62 7.95
N ALA A 24 -9.99 4.44 7.74
CA ALA A 24 -8.84 4.45 8.63
C ALA A 24 -9.27 4.81 10.04
N LYS A 25 -10.13 5.81 10.16
CA LYS A 25 -10.63 6.23 11.46
C LYS A 25 -11.44 5.13 12.12
N HIS A 26 -12.25 4.45 11.33
CA HIS A 26 -13.10 3.38 11.82
C HIS A 26 -12.26 2.21 12.33
N GLU A 27 -11.15 1.94 11.68
CA GLU A 27 -10.28 0.83 12.06
C GLU A 27 -9.16 1.26 12.99
N THR A 28 -9.18 2.50 13.42
CA THR A 28 -8.19 3.01 14.37
C THR A 28 -6.77 2.89 13.82
N ARG A 29 -6.61 3.24 12.55
CA ARG A 29 -5.30 3.24 11.89
C ARG A 29 -5.02 4.60 11.33
N SER A 30 -3.75 4.91 11.12
CA SER A 30 -3.42 6.08 10.33
C SER A 30 -3.71 5.80 8.86
N LEU A 31 -3.86 6.86 8.08
CA LEU A 31 -4.12 6.69 6.66
C LEU A 31 -2.97 5.96 5.98
N SER A 32 -1.73 6.28 6.35
CA SER A 32 -0.57 5.60 5.78
C SER A 32 -0.59 4.12 6.08
N ASN A 33 -0.93 3.75 7.31
CA ASN A 33 -0.99 2.34 7.67
C ASN A 33 -2.09 1.62 6.91
N LEU A 34 -3.23 2.29 6.73
CA LEU A 34 -4.31 1.68 5.98
C LEU A 34 -3.91 1.44 4.53
N LEU A 35 -3.27 2.44 3.92
CA LEU A 35 -2.85 2.30 2.53
C LEU A 35 -1.83 1.18 2.36
N GLU A 36 -0.90 1.07 3.30
CA GLU A 36 0.08 0.00 3.26
C GLU A 36 -0.61 -1.36 3.38
N HIS A 37 -1.59 -1.44 4.25
CA HIS A 37 -2.35 -2.68 4.44
C HIS A 37 -3.09 -3.07 3.17
N VAL A 38 -3.73 -2.10 2.52
CA VAL A 38 -4.46 -2.35 1.29
C VAL A 38 -3.52 -2.82 0.18
N CYS A 39 -2.36 -2.19 0.08
CA CYS A 39 -1.37 -2.61 -0.91
C CYS A 39 -0.94 -4.05 -0.67
N LYS A 40 -0.71 -4.39 0.60
CA LYS A 40 -0.31 -5.75 0.92
C LYS A 40 -1.39 -6.75 0.52
N LEU A 41 -2.64 -6.44 0.84
CA LEU A 41 -3.73 -7.35 0.51
C LEU A 41 -3.87 -7.53 -0.99
N TYR A 42 -3.76 -6.44 -1.74
CA TYR A 42 -3.89 -6.53 -3.19
C TYR A 42 -2.75 -7.35 -3.78
N ILE A 43 -1.53 -7.11 -3.31
CA ILE A 43 -0.39 -7.86 -3.82
C ILE A 43 -0.55 -9.34 -3.52
N GLU A 44 -0.99 -9.67 -2.31
CA GLU A 44 -1.19 -11.06 -1.95
C GLU A 44 -2.24 -11.73 -2.84
N LYS A 45 -3.31 -10.99 -3.13
CA LYS A 45 -4.34 -11.53 -4.01
C LYS A 45 -3.79 -11.77 -5.40
N TYR A 46 -3.05 -10.81 -5.92
CA TYR A 46 -2.48 -10.93 -7.26
C TYR A 46 -1.55 -12.12 -7.35
N GLU A 47 -0.70 -12.28 -6.35
CA GLU A 47 0.27 -13.37 -6.35
C GLU A 47 -0.41 -14.74 -6.21
N ARG A 48 -1.51 -14.77 -5.49
CA ARG A 48 -2.26 -16.02 -5.35
C ARG A 48 -2.84 -16.45 -6.70
N GLU A 49 -3.23 -15.49 -7.53
CA GLU A 49 -3.85 -15.79 -8.82
C GLU A 49 -2.85 -15.92 -9.94
N ASN A 50 -1.71 -15.26 -9.84
CA ASN A 50 -0.76 -15.17 -10.95
C ASN A 50 0.64 -15.64 -10.61
N GLY A 51 0.86 -16.08 -9.37
CA GLY A 51 2.20 -16.49 -8.96
C GLY A 51 2.99 -15.32 -8.39
N ASP A 52 4.10 -15.64 -7.75
CA ASP A 52 4.92 -14.64 -7.10
C ASP A 52 5.47 -13.64 -8.09
N ILE A 53 5.48 -12.38 -7.66
CA ILE A 53 6.02 -11.31 -8.47
C ILE A 53 7.53 -11.32 -8.32
N GLN A 54 8.24 -11.31 -9.45
CA GLN A 54 9.69 -11.29 -9.45
C GLN A 54 10.19 -9.86 -9.48
N ILE A 55 10.93 -9.48 -8.47
CA ILE A 55 11.48 -8.14 -8.39
C ILE A 55 12.95 -8.21 -8.71
N LYS A 56 13.39 -7.42 -9.68
CA LYS A 56 14.79 -7.45 -10.06
C LYS A 56 15.64 -6.79 -8.98
N ALA A 57 16.77 -7.38 -8.72
CA ALA A 57 17.62 -6.94 -7.65
C ALA A 57 18.13 -5.52 -7.84
N SER A 58 18.22 -5.09 -9.07
CA SER A 58 18.74 -3.77 -9.33
C SER A 58 17.89 -2.69 -8.72
N VAL A 59 16.72 -3.05 -8.33
CA VAL A 59 15.90 -2.09 -7.71
C VAL A 59 16.47 -1.59 -6.44
N LYS A 60 17.23 -2.31 -5.88
CA LYS A 60 17.62 -1.90 -4.70
C LYS A 60 18.58 -1.00 -4.72
N THR A 61 18.75 -0.57 -4.76
CA THR A 61 19.65 0.31 -4.78
C THR A 61 20.36 0.61 -3.89
#